data_f51d6f46914aa8c26cde1d75864fcac6
#
_entry.id   f51d6f46914aa8c26cde1d75864fcac6
#
_cell.length_a   1.000
_cell.length_b   1.000
_cell.length_c   1.000
_cell.angle_alpha   90.00
_cell.angle_beta   90.00
_cell.angle_gamma   90.00
#
_symmetry.space_group_name_H-M   'P 1'
#
loop_
_entity.id
_entity.type
_entity.pdbx_description
1 polymer ?
#
loop_
_entity_poly.entity_id
_entity_poly.type
_entity_poly.pdbx_seq_one_letter_code
_entity_poly.pdbx_strand_id
1 'polypeptide(L)'
;NIGGLKMVANTTPVIDTTAVIPMTAGLEFDHLRTKLPDSTWMVAGKTVLKGGIKASSTDKRIPMAGATISVDTLKYILIPLRTGMVLTESQFSLEALPYRQAIRQQRERRIAAGDTLRRRTQTTRRANRQRSQVDSVASSNSVLRQWEARGQVRFKQLRGFSRLFPIPMYIDETSVKFNTNNMTLSGARLHLGKSDLTLSGELSDIRRAMLRGGKLKANFELESDLIDCNQLMLAIGKGLQFSDQLASNSVGAFSEDSI
;
A
#
# COMPACT_ATOMS: atom_id res chain seq x y z
N ASN A 1 12.57 -7.88 -19.37
CA ASN A 1 11.89 -8.42 -20.54
C ASN A 1 10.40 -8.18 -20.40
N ILE A 2 9.79 -7.58 -21.43
CA ILE A 2 8.35 -7.26 -21.49
C ILE A 2 7.83 -7.85 -22.80
N GLY A 3 6.68 -8.51 -22.76
CA GLY A 3 6.02 -9.04 -23.95
C GLY A 3 4.59 -8.54 -24.09
N GLY A 4 4.12 -8.40 -25.33
CA GLY A 4 2.72 -8.06 -25.65
C GLY A 4 2.30 -6.65 -25.23
N LEU A 5 3.21 -5.64 -25.34
CA LEU A 5 2.92 -4.28 -24.89
C LEU A 5 1.92 -3.57 -25.82
N LYS A 6 0.82 -3.12 -25.26
CA LYS A 6 -0.17 -2.25 -25.91
C LYS A 6 -0.38 -0.98 -25.10
N MET A 7 -0.50 0.15 -25.76
CA MET A 7 -0.75 1.44 -25.13
C MET A 7 -1.90 2.15 -25.86
N VAL A 8 -2.81 2.73 -25.10
CA VAL A 8 -3.94 3.52 -25.61
C VAL A 8 -4.07 4.77 -24.75
N ALA A 9 -4.23 5.92 -25.39
CA ALA A 9 -4.51 7.18 -24.72
C ALA A 9 -5.68 7.87 -25.39
N ASN A 10 -6.65 8.36 -24.61
CA ASN A 10 -7.83 9.04 -25.07
C ASN A 10 -8.05 10.34 -24.30
N THR A 11 -8.57 11.36 -24.99
CA THR A 11 -9.03 12.60 -24.38
C THR A 11 -10.47 12.86 -24.80
N THR A 12 -11.26 13.45 -23.93
CA THR A 12 -12.63 13.86 -24.25
C THR A 12 -12.66 15.38 -24.33
N PRO A 13 -13.12 15.97 -25.46
CA PRO A 13 -13.23 17.41 -25.57
C PRO A 13 -14.23 17.97 -24.56
N VAL A 14 -13.92 19.13 -23.98
CA VAL A 14 -14.77 19.81 -23.01
C VAL A 14 -15.11 21.19 -23.55
N ILE A 15 -16.40 21.55 -23.52
CA ILE A 15 -16.91 22.84 -24.02
C ILE A 15 -16.49 23.99 -23.08
N ASP A 16 -16.44 23.71 -21.76
CA ASP A 16 -16.04 24.70 -20.75
C ASP A 16 -14.50 24.77 -20.66
N THR A 17 -13.92 25.85 -21.14
CA THR A 17 -12.48 26.11 -21.15
C THR A 17 -11.85 26.18 -19.76
N THR A 18 -12.65 26.34 -18.70
CA THR A 18 -12.18 26.38 -17.32
C THR A 18 -12.23 25.02 -16.63
N ALA A 19 -12.88 24.04 -17.23
CA ALA A 19 -13.00 22.68 -16.69
C ALA A 19 -11.74 21.85 -16.97
N VAL A 20 -11.48 20.88 -16.11
CA VAL A 20 -10.41 19.90 -16.32
C VAL A 20 -10.74 19.04 -17.53
N ILE A 21 -9.82 18.98 -18.48
CA ILE A 21 -9.95 18.09 -19.65
C ILE A 21 -9.75 16.65 -19.19
N PRO A 22 -10.74 15.76 -19.36
CA PRO A 22 -10.58 14.36 -19.00
C PRO A 22 -9.57 13.68 -19.94
N MET A 23 -8.63 13.01 -19.34
CA MET A 23 -7.60 12.23 -20.05
C MET A 23 -7.56 10.83 -19.46
N THR A 24 -7.53 9.82 -20.30
CA THR A 24 -7.35 8.43 -19.90
C THR A 24 -6.20 7.79 -20.66
N ALA A 25 -5.41 6.99 -19.97
CA ALA A 25 -4.35 6.20 -20.57
C ALA A 25 -4.47 4.75 -20.08
N GLY A 26 -4.23 3.83 -20.97
CA GLY A 26 -4.19 2.39 -20.70
C GLY A 26 -2.88 1.80 -21.20
N LEU A 27 -2.31 0.89 -20.40
CA LEU A 27 -1.15 0.10 -20.75
C LEU A 27 -1.48 -1.35 -20.42
N GLU A 28 -1.30 -2.23 -21.38
CA GLU A 28 -1.48 -3.66 -21.22
C GLU A 28 -0.21 -4.38 -21.66
N PHE A 29 0.20 -5.39 -20.90
CA PHE A 29 1.26 -6.30 -21.30
C PHE A 29 0.97 -7.71 -20.80
N ASP A 30 1.44 -8.71 -21.54
CA ASP A 30 1.17 -10.12 -21.23
C ASP A 30 2.10 -10.65 -20.15
N HIS A 31 3.36 -10.20 -20.15
CA HIS A 31 4.31 -10.57 -19.11
C HIS A 31 5.41 -9.53 -18.93
N LEU A 32 5.85 -9.40 -17.70
CA LEU A 32 7.01 -8.61 -17.31
C LEU A 32 7.91 -9.46 -16.42
N ARG A 33 9.19 -9.52 -16.76
CA ARG A 33 10.21 -10.13 -15.91
C ARG A 33 11.35 -9.15 -15.70
N THR A 34 11.64 -8.85 -14.45
CA THR A 34 12.74 -7.95 -14.08
C THR A 34 13.55 -8.53 -12.92
N LYS A 35 14.84 -8.24 -12.93
CA LYS A 35 15.75 -8.50 -11.82
C LYS A 35 16.17 -7.16 -11.25
N LEU A 36 15.99 -6.98 -9.95
CA LEU A 36 16.40 -5.79 -9.22
C LEU A 36 17.86 -5.92 -8.75
N PRO A 37 18.51 -4.80 -8.40
CA PRO A 37 19.95 -4.81 -7.99
C PRO A 37 20.24 -5.69 -6.77
N ASP A 38 19.28 -5.86 -5.88
CA ASP A 38 19.35 -6.69 -4.67
C ASP A 38 19.16 -8.20 -4.93
N SER A 39 19.29 -8.65 -6.17
CA SER A 39 19.02 -10.02 -6.61
C SER A 39 17.57 -10.47 -6.45
N THR A 40 16.65 -9.53 -6.29
CA THR A 40 15.21 -9.80 -6.30
C THR A 40 14.70 -10.01 -7.72
N TRP A 41 13.87 -11.02 -7.90
CA TRP A 41 13.15 -11.25 -9.14
C TRP A 41 11.68 -10.85 -8.97
N MET A 42 11.19 -10.08 -9.91
CA MET A 42 9.78 -9.78 -10.05
C MET A 42 9.28 -10.27 -11.40
N VAL A 43 8.21 -11.05 -11.37
CA VAL A 43 7.55 -11.57 -12.56
C VAL A 43 6.07 -11.25 -12.46
N ALA A 44 5.56 -10.45 -13.38
CA ALA A 44 4.14 -10.19 -13.52
C ALA A 44 3.59 -10.90 -14.75
N GLY A 45 2.44 -11.54 -14.63
CA GLY A 45 1.67 -12.08 -15.73
C GLY A 45 0.89 -10.98 -16.44
N LYS A 46 -0.23 -11.32 -17.07
CA LYS A 46 -1.06 -10.33 -17.77
C LYS A 46 -1.40 -9.18 -16.84
N THR A 47 -1.00 -7.98 -17.26
CA THR A 47 -1.17 -6.77 -16.47
C THR A 47 -1.86 -5.70 -17.30
N VAL A 48 -2.90 -5.10 -16.71
CA VAL A 48 -3.64 -3.99 -17.30
C VAL A 48 -3.58 -2.81 -16.33
N LEU A 49 -2.96 -1.73 -16.77
CA LEU A 49 -2.90 -0.47 -16.07
C LEU A 49 -3.81 0.52 -16.78
N LYS A 50 -4.75 1.10 -16.07
CA LYS A 50 -5.61 2.18 -16.55
C LYS A 50 -5.45 3.36 -15.61
N GLY A 51 -5.19 4.52 -16.16
CA GLY A 51 -5.06 5.74 -15.38
C GLY A 51 -5.70 6.91 -16.08
N GLY A 52 -5.94 7.96 -15.36
CA GLY A 52 -6.51 9.15 -15.97
C GLY A 52 -6.70 10.30 -15.00
N ILE A 53 -7.02 11.43 -15.59
CA ILE A 53 -7.41 12.65 -14.90
C ILE A 53 -8.84 12.96 -15.32
N LYS A 54 -9.69 13.25 -14.37
CA LYS A 54 -11.07 13.68 -14.59
C LYS A 54 -11.41 14.88 -13.70
N ALA A 55 -12.46 15.60 -14.01
CA ALA A 55 -12.97 16.62 -13.11
C ALA A 55 -13.54 15.98 -11.83
N SER A 56 -13.39 16.65 -10.70
CA SER A 56 -14.05 16.26 -9.46
C SER A 56 -15.57 16.38 -9.59
N SER A 57 -16.30 15.51 -8.90
CA SER A 57 -17.77 15.53 -8.87
C SER A 57 -18.35 16.80 -8.22
N THR A 58 -17.58 17.47 -7.36
CA THR A 58 -17.99 18.68 -6.65
C THR A 58 -17.64 19.98 -7.37
N ASP A 59 -16.56 19.98 -8.15
CA ASP A 59 -16.13 21.17 -8.89
C ASP A 59 -15.35 20.71 -10.13
N LYS A 60 -15.87 21.07 -11.31
CA LYS A 60 -15.27 20.69 -12.61
C LYS A 60 -13.88 21.27 -12.86
N ARG A 61 -13.45 22.26 -12.08
CA ARG A 61 -12.12 22.90 -12.17
C ARG A 61 -11.05 22.14 -11.39
N ILE A 62 -11.46 21.18 -10.55
CA ILE A 62 -10.54 20.45 -9.68
C ILE A 62 -10.17 19.14 -10.34
N PRO A 63 -8.88 18.89 -10.62
CA PRO A 63 -8.45 17.62 -11.15
C PRO A 63 -8.52 16.52 -10.10
N MET A 64 -9.01 15.37 -10.49
CA MET A 64 -8.94 14.12 -9.75
C MET A 64 -8.19 13.09 -10.57
N ALA A 65 -7.07 12.62 -10.08
CA ALA A 65 -6.32 11.55 -10.70
C ALA A 65 -6.84 10.20 -10.21
N GLY A 66 -6.89 9.22 -11.09
CA GLY A 66 -7.25 7.85 -10.76
C GLY A 66 -6.35 6.87 -11.51
N ALA A 67 -6.05 5.75 -10.88
CA ALA A 67 -5.33 4.65 -11.50
C ALA A 67 -5.90 3.32 -11.01
N THR A 68 -5.95 2.36 -11.91
CA THR A 68 -6.29 0.96 -11.59
C THR A 68 -5.26 0.06 -12.25
N ILE A 69 -4.71 -0.86 -11.47
CA ILE A 69 -3.77 -1.86 -11.94
C ILE A 69 -4.39 -3.22 -11.65
N SER A 70 -4.58 -4.02 -12.69
CA SER A 70 -5.03 -5.41 -12.55
C SER A 70 -3.90 -6.33 -13.01
N VAL A 71 -3.53 -7.28 -12.16
CA VAL A 71 -2.45 -8.24 -12.44
C VAL A 71 -2.99 -9.64 -12.20
N ASP A 72 -2.90 -10.48 -13.22
CA ASP A 72 -3.31 -11.89 -13.12
C ASP A 72 -2.45 -12.64 -12.11
N THR A 73 -1.13 -12.55 -12.26
CA THR A 73 -0.19 -13.20 -11.35
C THR A 73 1.01 -12.30 -11.13
N LEU A 74 1.34 -12.03 -9.87
CA LEU A 74 2.55 -11.32 -9.48
C LEU A 74 3.40 -12.21 -8.59
N LYS A 75 4.62 -12.51 -9.05
CA LYS A 75 5.62 -13.28 -8.30
C LYS A 75 6.76 -12.37 -7.89
N TYR A 76 7.12 -12.42 -6.63
CA TYR A 76 8.23 -11.70 -6.05
C TYR A 76 9.15 -12.70 -5.34
N ILE A 77 10.42 -12.76 -5.68
CA ILE A 77 11.37 -13.72 -5.14
C ILE A 77 12.64 -12.98 -4.72
N LEU A 78 12.92 -12.99 -3.43
CA LEU A 78 14.14 -12.45 -2.84
C LEU A 78 15.12 -13.58 -2.57
N ILE A 79 16.10 -13.73 -3.47
CA ILE A 79 17.04 -14.85 -3.47
C ILE A 79 17.88 -14.91 -2.20
N PRO A 80 18.49 -13.80 -1.72
CA PRO A 80 19.36 -13.85 -0.52
C PRO A 80 18.66 -14.40 0.70
N LEU A 81 17.39 -14.05 0.90
CA LEU A 81 16.60 -14.53 2.04
C LEU A 81 15.83 -15.81 1.74
N ARG A 82 15.93 -16.33 0.51
CA ARG A 82 15.13 -17.47 0.03
C ARG A 82 13.65 -17.32 0.39
N THR A 83 13.15 -16.10 0.20
CA THR A 83 11.78 -15.70 0.48
C THR A 83 11.08 -15.37 -0.82
N GLY A 84 9.82 -15.75 -0.95
CA GLY A 84 9.03 -15.41 -2.11
C GLY A 84 7.56 -15.31 -1.78
N MET A 85 6.85 -14.59 -2.63
CA MET A 85 5.41 -14.50 -2.59
C MET A 85 4.82 -14.55 -4.00
N VAL A 86 3.61 -15.05 -4.09
CA VAL A 86 2.81 -15.10 -5.31
C VAL A 86 1.44 -14.52 -5.00
N LEU A 87 1.09 -13.46 -5.68
CA LEU A 87 -0.26 -12.89 -5.70
C LEU A 87 -0.98 -13.37 -6.94
N THR A 88 -2.25 -13.74 -6.79
CA THR A 88 -3.11 -14.11 -7.92
C THR A 88 -4.33 -13.20 -7.99
N GLU A 89 -4.73 -12.86 -9.22
CA GLU A 89 -5.89 -12.03 -9.53
C GLU A 89 -5.94 -10.77 -8.64
N SER A 90 -4.87 -9.98 -8.69
CA SER A 90 -4.74 -8.78 -7.87
C SER A 90 -5.22 -7.53 -8.60
N GLN A 91 -5.91 -6.67 -7.89
CA GLN A 91 -6.38 -5.37 -8.36
C GLN A 91 -6.02 -4.29 -7.36
N PHE A 92 -5.35 -3.28 -7.85
CA PHE A 92 -5.01 -2.06 -7.11
C PHE A 92 -5.79 -0.90 -7.71
N SER A 93 -6.52 -0.18 -6.91
CA SER A 93 -7.19 1.05 -7.31
C SER A 93 -6.73 2.21 -6.45
N LEU A 94 -6.46 3.34 -7.08
CA LEU A 94 -6.00 4.55 -6.43
C LEU A 94 -6.77 5.74 -7.00
N GLU A 95 -7.25 6.61 -6.13
CA GLU A 95 -7.76 7.93 -6.48
C GLU A 95 -7.03 8.99 -5.65
N ALA A 96 -6.68 10.08 -6.26
CA ALA A 96 -5.98 11.18 -5.61
C ALA A 96 -6.66 12.52 -5.90
N LEU A 97 -6.85 13.31 -4.86
CA LEU A 97 -7.43 14.66 -4.88
C LEU A 97 -6.47 15.66 -4.26
N PRO A 98 -6.43 16.93 -4.72
CA PRO A 98 -5.70 17.97 -4.02
C PRO A 98 -6.15 18.08 -2.56
N TYR A 99 -5.21 18.12 -1.63
CA TYR A 99 -5.47 18.00 -0.18
C TYR A 99 -6.51 19.00 0.35
N ARG A 100 -6.44 20.25 -0.08
CA ARG A 100 -7.40 21.29 0.34
C ARG A 100 -8.84 20.94 -0.03
N GLN A 101 -9.03 20.31 -1.17
CA GLN A 101 -10.34 19.91 -1.69
C GLN A 101 -10.86 18.66 -0.97
N ALA A 102 -9.99 17.71 -0.67
CA ALA A 102 -10.36 16.53 0.11
C ALA A 102 -10.91 16.91 1.50
N ILE A 103 -10.26 17.87 2.18
CA ILE A 103 -10.75 18.39 3.46
C ILE A 103 -12.12 19.04 3.32
N ARG A 104 -12.35 19.83 2.28
CA ARG A 104 -13.64 20.48 2.02
C ARG A 104 -14.73 19.43 1.80
N GLN A 105 -14.50 18.44 0.94
CA GLN A 105 -15.45 17.35 0.70
C GLN A 105 -15.77 16.55 1.96
N GLN A 106 -14.75 16.22 2.76
CA GLN A 106 -14.96 15.53 4.03
C GLN A 106 -15.83 16.34 5.00
N ARG A 107 -15.59 17.64 5.07
CA ARG A 107 -16.41 18.54 5.90
C ARG A 107 -17.85 18.60 5.43
N GLU A 108 -18.09 18.73 4.12
CA GLU A 108 -19.42 18.77 3.53
C GLU A 108 -20.17 17.45 3.78
N ARG A 109 -19.51 16.29 3.64
CA ARG A 109 -20.10 14.98 3.96
C ARG A 109 -20.49 14.85 5.43
N ARG A 110 -19.67 15.35 6.35
CA ARG A 110 -19.98 15.34 7.78
C ARG A 110 -21.18 16.23 8.13
N ILE A 111 -21.28 17.40 7.51
CA ILE A 111 -22.43 18.31 7.67
C ILE A 111 -23.69 17.64 7.12
N ALA A 112 -23.63 17.03 5.94
CA ALA A 112 -24.75 16.32 5.32
C ALA A 112 -25.20 15.10 6.13
N ALA A 113 -24.30 14.45 6.87
CA ALA A 113 -24.59 13.34 7.77
C ALA A 113 -25.13 13.79 9.15
N GLY A 114 -25.40 15.08 9.36
CA GLY A 114 -25.93 15.61 10.62
C GLY A 114 -24.91 15.69 11.76
N ASP A 115 -23.63 15.52 11.48
CA ASP A 115 -22.56 15.62 12.47
C ASP A 115 -22.35 17.10 12.83
N THR A 116 -22.98 17.54 13.92
CA THR A 116 -22.88 18.91 14.41
C THR A 116 -21.43 19.22 14.79
N LEU A 117 -20.84 20.16 14.09
CA LEU A 117 -19.50 20.66 14.35
C LEU A 117 -19.38 21.13 15.82
N ARG A 118 -18.77 20.33 16.68
CA ARG A 118 -18.35 20.78 18.01
C ARG A 118 -17.56 22.06 17.83
N ARG A 119 -18.04 23.16 18.42
CA ARG A 119 -17.30 24.44 18.46
C ARG A 119 -15.89 24.17 18.99
N ARG A 120 -14.88 24.35 18.14
CA ARG A 120 -13.49 24.31 18.54
C ARG A 120 -13.24 25.44 19.54
N THR A 121 -12.94 25.10 20.77
CA THR A 121 -12.53 26.06 21.80
C THR A 121 -11.26 26.81 21.37
N GLN A 122 -11.10 28.05 21.81
CA GLN A 122 -9.97 28.94 21.42
C GLN A 122 -8.57 28.35 21.72
N THR A 123 -8.46 27.44 22.69
CA THR A 123 -7.23 26.70 23.02
C THR A 123 -6.68 25.87 21.87
N THR A 124 -7.53 25.32 21.02
CA THR A 124 -7.10 24.53 19.85
C THR A 124 -6.49 25.41 18.73
N ARG A 125 -6.86 26.69 18.67
CA ARG A 125 -6.31 27.63 17.69
C ARG A 125 -4.83 28.00 17.97
N ARG A 126 -4.46 28.15 19.25
CA ARG A 126 -3.06 28.44 19.66
C ARG A 126 -2.14 27.23 19.41
N ALA A 127 -2.58 26.03 19.77
CA ALA A 127 -1.82 24.80 19.52
C ALA A 127 -1.64 24.50 18.02
N ASN A 128 -2.61 24.87 17.16
CA ASN A 128 -2.47 24.72 15.71
C ASN A 128 -1.52 25.76 15.10
N ARG A 129 -1.40 26.98 15.66
CA ARG A 129 -0.45 27.99 15.17
C ARG A 129 1.01 27.60 15.46
N GLN A 130 1.30 27.05 16.63
CA GLN A 130 2.65 26.52 16.93
C GLN A 130 2.99 25.28 16.10
N ARG A 131 2.02 24.41 15.79
CA ARG A 131 2.24 23.25 14.91
C ARG A 131 2.52 23.65 13.47
N SER A 132 1.93 24.72 12.94
CA SER A 132 2.17 25.17 11.57
C SER A 132 3.57 25.76 11.35
N GLN A 133 4.24 26.26 12.40
CA GLN A 133 5.62 26.77 12.32
C GLN A 133 6.67 25.65 12.28
N VAL A 134 6.42 24.53 12.93
CA VAL A 134 7.32 23.35 12.88
C VAL A 134 7.23 22.62 11.53
N ASP A 135 6.12 22.79 10.82
CA ASP A 135 5.89 22.14 9.53
C ASP A 135 6.62 22.79 8.33
N SER A 136 7.23 23.97 8.53
CA SER A 136 7.89 24.71 7.46
C SER A 136 9.28 24.16 7.08
N VAL A 137 9.87 23.31 7.90
CA VAL A 137 11.25 22.80 7.72
C VAL A 137 11.31 21.47 6.95
N ALA A 138 10.21 20.71 6.89
CA ALA A 138 10.20 19.46 6.13
C ALA A 138 9.70 19.72 4.70
N SER A 139 10.56 19.49 3.73
CA SER A 139 10.39 19.55 2.26
C SER A 139 8.95 19.88 1.78
N SER A 140 8.78 21.09 1.27
CA SER A 140 7.50 21.65 0.77
C SER A 140 6.89 20.87 -0.42
N ASN A 141 7.65 19.97 -1.04
CA ASN A 141 7.32 19.26 -2.26
C ASN A 141 6.83 17.81 -2.08
N SER A 142 6.53 17.38 -0.86
CA SER A 142 6.02 16.02 -0.64
C SER A 142 4.62 15.84 -1.26
N VAL A 143 4.47 14.86 -2.12
CA VAL A 143 3.17 14.46 -2.73
C VAL A 143 2.10 14.23 -1.65
N LEU A 144 2.49 13.65 -0.51
CA LEU A 144 1.61 13.42 0.63
C LEU A 144 1.08 14.71 1.29
N ARG A 145 1.72 15.87 1.07
CA ARG A 145 1.21 17.16 1.55
C ARG A 145 0.20 17.78 0.61
N GLN A 146 0.42 17.59 -0.68
CA GLN A 146 -0.38 18.23 -1.73
C GLN A 146 -1.62 17.41 -2.10
N TRP A 147 -1.58 16.08 -1.92
CA TRP A 147 -2.61 15.16 -2.37
C TRP A 147 -3.18 14.33 -1.23
N GLU A 148 -4.45 14.05 -1.32
CA GLU A 148 -5.18 13.06 -0.53
C GLU A 148 -5.43 11.86 -1.42
N ALA A 149 -4.74 10.77 -1.14
CA ALA A 149 -4.93 9.51 -1.85
C ALA A 149 -5.89 8.60 -1.08
N ARG A 150 -6.69 7.87 -1.80
CA ARG A 150 -7.51 6.77 -1.29
C ARG A 150 -7.53 5.65 -2.30
N GLY A 151 -7.63 4.44 -1.82
CA GLY A 151 -7.63 3.30 -2.73
C GLY A 151 -7.99 2.01 -2.04
N GLN A 152 -7.90 0.96 -2.82
CA GLN A 152 -8.18 -0.40 -2.39
C GLN A 152 -7.23 -1.34 -3.11
N VAL A 153 -6.74 -2.31 -2.37
CA VAL A 153 -6.02 -3.47 -2.88
C VAL A 153 -6.92 -4.68 -2.68
N ARG A 154 -7.14 -5.45 -3.72
CA ARG A 154 -7.83 -6.74 -3.67
C ARG A 154 -6.95 -7.80 -4.30
N PHE A 155 -6.97 -9.00 -3.77
CA PHE A 155 -6.37 -10.17 -4.40
C PHE A 155 -7.16 -11.41 -4.02
N LYS A 156 -7.14 -12.39 -4.91
CA LYS A 156 -7.84 -13.65 -4.70
C LYS A 156 -7.08 -14.56 -3.75
N GLN A 157 -5.76 -14.62 -3.90
CA GLN A 157 -4.90 -15.40 -3.04
C GLN A 157 -3.49 -14.81 -3.00
N LEU A 158 -2.89 -14.79 -1.81
CA LEU A 158 -1.47 -14.56 -1.62
C LEU A 158 -0.86 -15.81 -1.03
N ARG A 159 0.15 -16.36 -1.69
CA ARG A 159 0.97 -17.46 -1.18
C ARG A 159 2.36 -16.95 -0.86
N GLY A 160 2.87 -17.31 0.32
CA GLY A 160 4.20 -16.94 0.76
C GLY A 160 5.01 -18.16 1.15
N PHE A 161 6.31 -18.04 0.98
CA PHE A 161 7.28 -18.98 1.53
C PHE A 161 8.52 -18.21 1.98
N SER A 162 9.15 -18.67 3.05
CA SER A 162 10.36 -18.05 3.55
C SER A 162 11.19 -19.08 4.29
N ARG A 163 12.53 -19.03 4.16
CA ARG A 163 13.40 -19.80 5.04
C ARG A 163 13.50 -19.26 6.45
N LEU A 164 13.22 -17.97 6.62
CA LEU A 164 13.10 -17.34 7.93
C LEU A 164 11.88 -17.84 8.72
N PHE A 165 10.86 -18.34 8.00
CA PHE A 165 9.67 -18.94 8.59
C PHE A 165 9.19 -20.08 7.67
N PRO A 166 9.80 -21.28 7.79
CA PRO A 166 9.63 -22.36 6.82
C PRO A 166 8.32 -23.15 7.00
N ILE A 167 7.22 -22.41 7.07
CA ILE A 167 5.84 -22.95 7.00
C ILE A 167 5.20 -22.38 5.75
N PRO A 168 4.50 -23.18 4.95
CA PRO A 168 3.67 -22.63 3.87
C PRO A 168 2.61 -21.71 4.44
N MET A 169 2.54 -20.50 3.89
CA MET A 169 1.54 -19.51 4.26
C MET A 169 0.75 -19.08 3.05
N TYR A 170 -0.53 -18.93 3.23
CA TYR A 170 -1.40 -18.33 2.22
C TYR A 170 -2.51 -17.52 2.88
N ILE A 171 -2.92 -16.48 2.19
CA ILE A 171 -4.04 -15.63 2.56
C ILE A 171 -5.07 -15.78 1.46
N ASP A 172 -6.30 -16.06 1.85
CA ASP A 172 -7.44 -16.12 0.96
C ASP A 172 -7.84 -14.75 0.43
N GLU A 173 -8.90 -14.71 -0.37
CA GLU A 173 -9.42 -13.47 -0.92
C GLU A 173 -9.52 -12.38 0.14
N THR A 174 -8.81 -11.31 -0.11
CA THR A 174 -8.67 -10.22 0.85
C THR A 174 -8.73 -8.86 0.18
N SER A 175 -9.29 -7.91 0.91
CA SER A 175 -9.42 -6.53 0.50
C SER A 175 -8.88 -5.61 1.58
N VAL A 176 -7.92 -4.78 1.20
CA VAL A 176 -7.36 -3.72 2.04
C VAL A 176 -7.81 -2.37 1.49
N LYS A 177 -8.50 -1.59 2.28
CA LYS A 177 -8.86 -0.20 1.95
C LYS A 177 -7.89 0.74 2.62
N PHE A 178 -7.46 1.74 1.90
CA PHE A 178 -6.54 2.74 2.45
C PHE A 178 -6.86 4.16 2.00
N ASN A 179 -6.46 5.10 2.80
CA ASN A 179 -6.35 6.50 2.43
C ASN A 179 -5.00 7.04 2.94
N THR A 180 -4.71 8.30 2.69
CA THR A 180 -3.42 8.91 3.09
C THR A 180 -3.14 8.82 4.59
N ASN A 181 -4.15 8.61 5.43
CA ASN A 181 -4.00 8.59 6.89
C ASN A 181 -4.27 7.23 7.51
N ASN A 182 -5.14 6.43 6.94
CA ASN A 182 -5.60 5.16 7.51
C ASN A 182 -5.53 4.03 6.48
N MET A 183 -5.28 2.82 6.97
CA MET A 183 -5.40 1.57 6.22
C MET A 183 -6.24 0.59 7.04
N THR A 184 -7.22 -0.04 6.42
CA THR A 184 -8.12 -0.99 7.08
C THR A 184 -8.07 -2.33 6.36
N LEU A 185 -7.84 -3.37 7.12
CA LEU A 185 -7.90 -4.78 6.74
C LEU A 185 -9.10 -5.42 7.43
N SER A 186 -9.94 -6.10 6.69
CA SER A 186 -11.16 -6.73 7.24
C SER A 186 -11.16 -8.21 6.93
N GLY A 187 -11.07 -9.06 7.98
CA GLY A 187 -11.31 -10.49 7.92
C GLY A 187 -10.39 -11.26 6.95
N ALA A 188 -9.09 -10.92 6.92
CA ALA A 188 -8.13 -11.66 6.11
C ALA A 188 -7.88 -13.04 6.72
N ARG A 189 -8.23 -14.11 6.02
CA ARG A 189 -7.95 -15.49 6.45
C ARG A 189 -6.53 -15.86 6.07
N LEU A 190 -5.71 -16.07 7.08
CA LEU A 190 -4.31 -16.45 6.96
C LEU A 190 -4.14 -17.90 7.42
N HIS A 191 -3.61 -18.75 6.56
CA HIS A 191 -3.28 -20.14 6.86
C HIS A 191 -1.75 -20.26 7.01
N LEU A 192 -1.32 -20.77 8.16
CA LEU A 192 0.07 -21.02 8.51
C LEU A 192 0.27 -22.50 8.81
N GLY A 193 0.57 -23.28 7.77
CA GLY A 193 0.63 -24.73 7.89
C GLY A 193 -0.73 -25.32 8.28
N LYS A 194 -0.86 -25.83 9.51
CA LYS A 194 -2.11 -26.38 10.08
C LYS A 194 -2.92 -25.33 10.85
N SER A 195 -2.35 -24.15 11.10
CA SER A 195 -3.02 -23.08 11.84
C SER A 195 -3.80 -22.19 10.90
N ASP A 196 -5.00 -21.77 11.30
CA ASP A 196 -5.84 -20.81 10.62
C ASP A 196 -6.09 -19.60 11.52
N LEU A 197 -5.91 -18.44 10.94
CA LEU A 197 -5.96 -17.16 11.64
C LEU A 197 -6.83 -16.20 10.82
N THR A 198 -7.72 -15.49 11.47
CA THR A 198 -8.45 -14.36 10.86
C THR A 198 -7.90 -13.07 11.41
N LEU A 199 -7.36 -12.24 10.52
CA LEU A 199 -6.75 -10.96 10.86
C LEU A 199 -7.66 -9.82 10.42
N SER A 200 -8.03 -8.97 11.34
CA SER A 200 -8.71 -7.69 11.10
C SER A 200 -7.95 -6.57 11.77
N GLY A 201 -8.04 -5.35 11.24
CA GLY A 201 -7.40 -4.25 11.93
C GLY A 201 -7.27 -2.97 11.13
N GLU A 202 -6.73 -1.98 11.80
CA GLU A 202 -6.53 -0.65 11.27
C GLU A 202 -5.14 -0.12 11.60
N LEU A 203 -4.49 0.48 10.61
CA LEU A 203 -3.35 1.37 10.79
C LEU A 203 -3.82 2.81 10.66
N SER A 204 -3.45 3.66 11.59
CA SER A 204 -3.83 5.08 11.58
C SER A 204 -2.64 6.01 11.84
N ASP A 205 -2.85 7.32 11.61
CA ASP A 205 -1.81 8.35 11.69
C ASP A 205 -0.66 8.17 10.66
N ILE A 206 -0.89 7.48 9.53
CA ILE A 206 0.13 7.19 8.50
C ILE A 206 0.78 8.47 7.99
N ARG A 207 -0.03 9.45 7.57
CA ARG A 207 0.47 10.74 7.08
C ARG A 207 1.32 11.46 8.12
N ARG A 208 0.89 11.44 9.38
CA ARG A 208 1.63 12.06 10.47
C ARG A 208 2.95 11.35 10.74
N ALA A 209 2.96 10.03 10.72
CA ALA A 209 4.17 9.23 10.89
C ALA A 209 5.18 9.52 9.77
N MET A 210 4.75 9.53 8.51
CA MET A 210 5.61 9.74 7.36
C MET A 210 6.13 11.17 7.21
N LEU A 211 5.31 12.19 7.51
CA LEU A 211 5.68 13.60 7.29
C LEU A 211 6.34 14.28 8.48
N ARG A 212 6.14 13.76 9.68
CA ARG A 212 6.54 14.44 10.94
C ARG A 212 7.31 13.55 11.90
N GLY A 213 7.68 12.33 11.51
CA GLY A 213 8.29 11.35 12.42
C GLY A 213 7.38 10.98 13.59
N GLY A 214 6.07 11.10 13.42
CA GLY A 214 5.09 10.71 14.44
C GLY A 214 5.00 9.20 14.60
N LYS A 215 4.34 8.75 15.67
CA LYS A 215 4.09 7.33 15.89
C LYS A 215 2.92 6.85 15.03
N LEU A 216 3.12 5.75 14.33
CA LEU A 216 2.06 4.99 13.68
C LEU A 216 1.23 4.30 14.78
N LYS A 217 -0.10 4.35 14.64
CA LYS A 217 -1.00 3.60 15.52
C LYS A 217 -1.50 2.38 14.77
N ALA A 218 -1.37 1.23 15.39
CA ALA A 218 -1.86 -0.03 14.87
C ALA A 218 -2.80 -0.67 15.89
N ASN A 219 -3.96 -1.10 15.43
CA ASN A 219 -4.91 -1.89 16.20
C ASN A 219 -5.29 -3.08 15.34
N PHE A 220 -4.88 -4.27 15.76
CA PHE A 220 -5.16 -5.52 15.06
C PHE A 220 -5.81 -6.49 16.02
N GLU A 221 -6.80 -7.19 15.52
CA GLU A 221 -7.49 -8.30 16.15
C GLU A 221 -7.17 -9.57 15.37
N LEU A 222 -6.76 -10.58 16.10
CA LEU A 222 -6.41 -11.88 15.57
C LEU A 222 -7.29 -12.93 16.23
N GLU A 223 -8.09 -13.61 15.44
CA GLU A 223 -8.92 -14.73 15.84
C GLU A 223 -8.39 -16.02 15.22
N SER A 224 -8.54 -17.14 15.92
CA SER A 224 -8.13 -18.45 15.41
C SER A 224 -8.98 -19.56 16.00
N ASP A 225 -9.41 -20.48 15.16
CA ASP A 225 -10.09 -21.69 15.59
C ASP A 225 -9.07 -22.78 15.94
N LEU A 226 -7.92 -22.80 15.28
CA LEU A 226 -6.86 -23.79 15.49
C LEU A 226 -5.46 -23.17 15.40
N ILE A 227 -4.65 -23.33 16.44
CA ILE A 227 -3.23 -22.96 16.44
C ILE A 227 -2.39 -24.20 16.76
N ASP A 228 -1.58 -24.65 15.79
CA ASP A 228 -0.54 -25.67 16.03
C ASP A 228 0.74 -25.01 16.56
N CYS A 229 0.79 -24.83 17.89
CA CYS A 229 1.93 -24.19 18.54
C CYS A 229 3.25 -24.94 18.29
N ASN A 230 3.21 -26.28 18.20
CA ASN A 230 4.42 -27.07 17.98
C ASN A 230 5.01 -26.77 16.58
N GLN A 231 4.16 -26.71 15.56
CA GLN A 231 4.59 -26.38 14.22
C GLN A 231 5.15 -24.96 14.15
N LEU A 232 4.51 -23.99 14.78
CA LEU A 232 4.96 -22.59 14.82
C LEU A 232 6.31 -22.45 15.54
N MET A 233 6.48 -23.09 16.71
CA MET A 233 7.74 -23.06 17.47
C MET A 233 8.89 -23.70 16.69
N LEU A 234 8.66 -24.82 16.03
CA LEU A 234 9.66 -25.45 15.16
C LEU A 234 10.06 -24.56 13.99
N ALA A 235 9.11 -23.84 13.40
CA ALA A 235 9.39 -22.91 12.32
C ALA A 235 10.21 -21.72 12.76
N ILE A 236 9.87 -21.12 13.91
CA ILE A 236 10.65 -20.04 14.52
C ILE A 236 12.08 -20.49 14.79
N GLY A 237 12.27 -21.66 15.42
CA GLY A 237 13.59 -22.21 15.71
C GLY A 237 14.44 -22.42 14.45
N LYS A 238 13.87 -22.98 13.38
CA LYS A 238 14.55 -23.14 12.09
C LYS A 238 14.87 -21.80 11.43
N GLY A 239 13.97 -20.82 11.56
CA GLY A 239 14.18 -19.48 11.04
C GLY A 239 15.34 -18.75 11.71
N LEU A 240 15.44 -18.85 13.03
CA LEU A 240 16.55 -18.29 13.81
C LEU A 240 17.88 -18.92 13.39
N GLN A 241 17.96 -20.24 13.29
CA GLN A 241 19.17 -20.93 12.79
C GLN A 241 19.60 -20.46 11.40
N PHE A 242 18.64 -20.23 10.50
CA PHE A 242 18.95 -19.70 9.17
C PHE A 242 19.42 -18.24 9.25
N SER A 243 18.85 -17.43 10.11
CA SER A 243 19.28 -16.04 10.35
C SER A 243 20.74 -15.98 10.85
N ASP A 244 21.10 -16.85 11.79
CA ASP A 244 22.47 -16.93 12.33
C ASP A 244 23.47 -17.37 11.27
N GLN A 245 23.10 -18.31 10.39
CA GLN A 245 23.92 -18.71 9.26
C GLN A 245 24.14 -17.56 8.25
N LEU A 246 23.14 -16.73 8.01
CA LEU A 246 23.29 -15.54 7.14
C LEU A 246 24.22 -14.51 7.77
N ALA A 247 24.10 -14.28 9.09
CA ALA A 247 24.95 -13.35 9.81
C ALA A 247 26.42 -13.80 9.81
N SER A 248 26.69 -15.09 10.06
CA SER A 248 28.05 -15.65 10.06
C SER A 248 28.71 -15.60 8.68
N ASN A 249 27.95 -15.88 7.62
CA ASN A 249 28.48 -15.80 6.24
C ASN A 249 28.76 -14.35 5.80
N SER A 250 28.04 -13.37 6.32
CA SER A 250 28.29 -11.94 6.02
C SER A 250 29.54 -11.42 6.74
N VAL A 251 29.87 -11.92 7.91
CA VAL A 251 31.07 -11.54 8.67
C VAL A 251 32.33 -12.17 8.04
N GLY A 252 32.23 -13.39 7.51
CA GLY A 252 33.37 -14.05 6.84
C GLY A 252 33.79 -13.38 5.51
N ALA A 253 32.86 -12.72 4.82
CA ALA A 253 33.13 -12.03 3.56
C ALA A 253 33.92 -10.71 3.72
N PHE A 254 34.02 -10.14 4.93
CA PHE A 254 34.77 -8.92 5.21
C PHE A 254 36.20 -9.16 5.74
N SER A 255 36.59 -10.41 6.00
CA SER A 255 37.90 -10.72 6.63
C SER A 255 38.98 -11.19 5.63
N GLU A 256 38.68 -11.40 4.35
CA GLU A 256 39.67 -11.90 3.36
C GLU A 256 40.34 -10.83 2.49
N ASP A 257 39.90 -9.56 2.54
CA ASP A 257 40.48 -8.48 1.73
C ASP A 257 41.35 -7.49 2.54
N SER A 258 41.94 -7.92 3.65
CA SER A 258 42.85 -7.07 4.45
C SER A 258 44.18 -7.79 4.76
N ILE A 259 44.95 -8.13 3.74
CA ILE A 259 46.41 -8.38 3.85
C ILE A 259 47.10 -7.82 2.61
#